data_96958aff80ffb67ae07b874ef5cf9e28
#
_entry.id   96958aff80ffb67ae07b874ef5cf9e28
#
_cell.length_a   1.000
_cell.length_b   1.000
_cell.length_c   1.000
_cell.angle_alpha   90.00
_cell.angle_beta   90.00
_cell.angle_gamma   90.00
#
_symmetry.space_group_name_H-M   'P 1'
#
loop_
_entity.id
_entity.type
_entity.pdbx_description
1 polymer ?
#
loop_
_entity_poly.entity_id
_entity_poly.type
_entity_poly.pdbx_seq_one_letter_code
_entity_poly.pdbx_strand_id
1 'polypeptide(L)'
;MEMKVKSAFEELGFENFEELESKSGLMVLIVSELKRRKLTQAAAGKLLGLDQPNVSALVNEKISRFSVEKLMTFAGKLGFAVSIHVEGHGVSVDVPVQSAA
;
A
#
# COMPACT_ATOMS: atom_id res chain seq x y z
N MET A 1 1.99 1.67 -23.22
CA MET A 1 2.87 2.71 -22.68
C MET A 1 3.15 2.41 -21.21
N GLU A 2 4.42 2.31 -20.89
CA GLU A 2 4.80 2.06 -19.51
C GLU A 2 4.75 3.35 -18.72
N MET A 3 4.08 3.33 -17.58
CA MET A 3 4.05 4.44 -16.67
C MET A 3 4.37 3.94 -15.27
N LYS A 4 5.24 4.67 -14.58
CA LYS A 4 5.45 4.43 -13.17
C LYS A 4 4.18 4.86 -12.43
N VAL A 5 3.85 4.15 -11.35
CA VAL A 5 2.65 4.44 -10.57
C VAL A 5 2.58 5.92 -10.18
N LYS A 6 3.68 6.45 -9.67
CA LYS A 6 3.74 7.84 -9.25
C LYS A 6 3.48 8.80 -10.39
N SER A 7 4.10 8.54 -11.55
CA SER A 7 3.91 9.40 -12.74
C SER A 7 2.47 9.32 -13.24
N ALA A 8 1.85 8.14 -13.18
CA ALA A 8 0.46 7.99 -13.59
C ALA A 8 -0.46 8.84 -12.74
N PHE A 9 -0.29 8.83 -11.43
CA PHE A 9 -1.10 9.63 -10.53
C PHE A 9 -0.90 11.13 -10.78
N GLU A 10 0.33 11.55 -11.03
CA GLU A 10 0.64 12.96 -11.28
C GLU A 10 0.12 13.43 -12.63
N GLU A 11 0.38 12.67 -13.69
CA GLU A 11 0.05 13.06 -15.05
C GLU A 11 -1.45 13.04 -15.34
N LEU A 12 -2.18 12.10 -14.76
CA LEU A 12 -3.61 11.97 -14.98
C LEU A 12 -4.44 12.85 -14.08
N GLY A 13 -3.80 13.65 -13.23
CA GLY A 13 -4.53 14.49 -12.29
C GLY A 13 -5.34 13.66 -11.30
N PHE A 14 -4.77 12.57 -10.83
CA PHE A 14 -5.41 11.69 -9.87
C PHE A 14 -5.80 12.50 -8.63
N GLU A 15 -7.08 12.52 -8.33
CA GLU A 15 -7.60 13.32 -7.23
C GLU A 15 -7.05 12.84 -5.90
N ASN A 16 -6.75 13.78 -4.99
CA ASN A 16 -6.25 13.44 -3.67
C ASN A 16 -7.13 12.44 -2.95
N PHE A 17 -8.44 12.55 -3.16
CA PHE A 17 -9.41 11.63 -2.56
C PHE A 17 -9.19 10.20 -3.05
N GLU A 18 -9.03 10.02 -4.36
CA GLU A 18 -8.85 8.68 -4.94
C GLU A 18 -7.51 8.07 -4.52
N GLU A 19 -6.46 8.88 -4.48
CA GLU A 19 -5.17 8.44 -4.00
C GLU A 19 -5.25 8.02 -2.54
N LEU A 20 -5.90 8.81 -1.72
CA LEU A 20 -6.07 8.53 -0.31
C LEU A 20 -6.89 7.26 -0.09
N GLU A 21 -7.92 7.05 -0.88
CA GLU A 21 -8.74 5.85 -0.83
C GLU A 21 -7.91 4.61 -1.15
N SER A 22 -7.09 4.68 -2.20
CA SER A 22 -6.18 3.58 -2.58
C SER A 22 -5.18 3.28 -1.48
N LYS A 23 -4.58 4.32 -0.90
CA LYS A 23 -3.65 4.18 0.20
C LYS A 23 -4.32 3.55 1.43
N SER A 24 -5.55 3.98 1.72
CA SER A 24 -6.29 3.44 2.86
C SER A 24 -6.54 1.95 2.70
N GLY A 25 -6.96 1.52 1.52
CA GLY A 25 -7.18 0.11 1.23
C GLY A 25 -5.91 -0.72 1.39
N LEU A 26 -4.80 -0.23 0.84
CA LEU A 26 -3.51 -0.91 0.96
C LEU A 26 -3.03 -0.94 2.40
N MET A 27 -3.19 0.16 3.11
CA MET A 27 -2.76 0.26 4.50
C MET A 27 -3.49 -0.74 5.39
N VAL A 28 -4.83 -0.83 5.24
CA VAL A 28 -5.64 -1.78 6.01
C VAL A 28 -5.18 -3.21 5.70
N LEU A 29 -4.98 -3.52 4.43
CA LEU A 29 -4.54 -4.84 4.01
C LEU A 29 -3.20 -5.22 4.66
N ILE A 30 -2.23 -4.32 4.58
CA ILE A 30 -0.89 -4.55 5.12
C ILE A 30 -0.92 -4.72 6.63
N VAL A 31 -1.53 -3.76 7.33
CA VAL A 31 -1.57 -3.77 8.80
C VAL A 31 -2.34 -4.98 9.31
N SER A 32 -3.46 -5.32 8.67
CA SER A 32 -4.23 -6.49 9.06
C SER A 32 -3.43 -7.77 8.91
N GLU A 33 -2.65 -7.89 7.83
CA GLU A 33 -1.84 -9.07 7.62
C GLU A 33 -0.69 -9.18 8.64
N LEU A 34 -0.06 -8.05 8.97
CA LEU A 34 0.97 -8.04 10.00
C LEU A 34 0.40 -8.50 11.35
N LYS A 35 -0.80 -8.04 11.68
CA LYS A 35 -1.48 -8.44 12.91
C LYS A 35 -1.88 -9.92 12.87
N ARG A 36 -2.39 -10.38 11.74
CA ARG A 36 -2.77 -11.77 11.57
C ARG A 36 -1.57 -12.71 11.80
N ARG A 37 -0.41 -12.31 11.31
CA ARG A 37 0.83 -13.08 11.47
C ARG A 37 1.44 -12.91 12.86
N LYS A 38 0.90 -12.01 13.66
CA LYS A 38 1.39 -11.70 15.02
C LYS A 38 2.86 -11.28 15.02
N LEU A 39 3.26 -10.54 13.99
CA LEU A 39 4.61 -10.06 13.89
C LEU A 39 4.88 -8.91 14.84
N THR A 40 6.04 -8.94 15.48
CA THR A 40 6.53 -7.78 16.23
C THR A 40 6.92 -6.69 15.25
N GLN A 41 7.04 -5.45 15.74
CA GLN A 41 7.51 -4.35 14.89
C GLN A 41 8.91 -4.65 14.32
N ALA A 42 9.77 -5.26 15.12
CA ALA A 42 11.11 -5.63 14.66
C ALA A 42 11.04 -6.64 13.50
N ALA A 43 10.21 -7.67 13.64
CA ALA A 43 10.05 -8.68 12.60
C ALA A 43 9.40 -8.09 11.34
N ALA A 44 8.39 -7.24 11.51
CA ALA A 44 7.76 -6.56 10.39
C ALA A 44 8.74 -5.66 9.65
N GLY A 45 9.59 -4.94 10.39
CA GLY A 45 10.62 -4.09 9.80
C GLY A 45 11.61 -4.89 8.97
N LYS A 46 12.04 -6.04 9.47
CA LYS A 46 12.92 -6.93 8.72
C LYS A 46 12.28 -7.41 7.43
N LEU A 47 11.03 -7.84 7.52
CA LEU A 47 10.31 -8.36 6.36
C LEU A 47 10.10 -7.28 5.30
N LEU A 48 9.76 -6.07 5.72
CA LEU A 48 9.43 -4.98 4.80
C LEU A 48 10.63 -4.10 4.45
N GLY A 49 11.76 -4.28 5.12
CA GLY A 49 12.93 -3.43 4.89
C GLY A 49 12.77 -2.04 5.47
N LEU A 50 12.11 -1.91 6.61
CA LEU A 50 11.84 -0.63 7.25
C LEU A 50 12.58 -0.52 8.58
N ASP A 51 13.02 0.70 8.90
CA ASP A 51 13.54 1.00 10.22
C ASP A 51 12.37 1.15 11.20
N GLN A 52 12.67 1.22 12.51
CA GLN A 52 11.64 1.26 13.53
C GLN A 52 10.69 2.45 13.42
N PRO A 53 11.15 3.69 13.20
CA PRO A 53 10.23 4.81 13.04
C PRO A 53 9.23 4.61 11.89
N ASN A 54 9.68 4.01 10.80
CA ASN A 54 8.80 3.76 9.66
C ASN A 54 7.84 2.60 9.90
N VAL A 55 8.27 1.55 10.60
CA VAL A 55 7.36 0.48 11.02
C VAL A 55 6.28 1.05 11.94
N SER A 56 6.69 1.86 12.91
CA SER A 56 5.74 2.50 13.81
C SER A 56 4.73 3.36 13.04
N ALA A 57 5.21 4.14 12.08
CA ALA A 57 4.32 4.95 11.23
C ALA A 57 3.35 4.07 10.46
N LEU A 58 3.82 2.94 9.95
CA LEU A 58 2.98 2.01 9.19
C LEU A 58 1.88 1.39 10.06
N VAL A 59 2.24 0.83 11.21
CA VAL A 59 1.25 0.17 12.08
C VAL A 59 0.28 1.16 12.73
N ASN A 60 0.67 2.42 12.82
CA ASN A 60 -0.21 3.48 13.28
C ASN A 60 -0.95 4.17 12.13
N GLU A 61 -0.89 3.59 10.96
CA GLU A 61 -1.64 4.01 9.77
C GLU A 61 -1.43 5.47 9.40
N LYS A 62 -0.17 5.91 9.47
CA LYS A 62 0.21 7.25 9.05
C LYS A 62 0.29 7.32 7.53
N ILE A 63 -0.87 7.40 6.89
CA ILE A 63 -1.02 7.30 5.45
C ILE A 63 -0.13 8.27 4.68
N SER A 64 0.01 9.50 5.17
CA SER A 64 0.78 10.53 4.48
C SER A 64 2.28 10.23 4.41
N ARG A 65 2.77 9.29 5.22
CA ARG A 65 4.19 8.91 5.23
C ARG A 65 4.58 7.98 4.09
N PHE A 66 3.60 7.39 3.42
CA PHE A 66 3.87 6.35 2.42
C PHE A 66 3.19 6.69 1.10
N SER A 67 3.90 6.44 0.01
CA SER A 67 3.33 6.54 -1.33
C SER A 67 2.53 5.26 -1.64
N VAL A 68 1.63 5.35 -2.61
CA VAL A 68 0.90 4.17 -3.09
C VAL A 68 1.88 3.10 -3.56
N GLU A 69 2.90 3.52 -4.31
CA GLU A 69 3.92 2.62 -4.82
C GLU A 69 4.63 1.85 -3.70
N LYS A 70 4.96 2.55 -2.62
CA LYS A 70 5.62 1.94 -1.47
C LYS A 70 4.71 0.92 -0.79
N LEU A 71 3.44 1.28 -0.60
CA LEU A 71 2.46 0.39 0.00
C LEU A 71 2.24 -0.84 -0.87
N MET A 72 2.22 -0.70 -2.18
CA MET A 72 2.12 -1.83 -3.08
C MET A 72 3.32 -2.77 -2.94
N THR A 73 4.51 -2.21 -2.77
CA THR A 73 5.72 -3.01 -2.54
C THR A 73 5.59 -3.82 -1.25
N PHE A 74 5.11 -3.21 -0.18
CA PHE A 74 4.91 -3.92 1.09
C PHE A 74 3.87 -5.04 0.94
N ALA A 75 2.75 -4.75 0.27
CA ALA A 75 1.74 -5.76 0.02
C ALA A 75 2.31 -6.94 -0.76
N GLY A 76 3.14 -6.67 -1.76
CA GLY A 76 3.82 -7.72 -2.52
C GLY A 76 4.73 -8.57 -1.65
N LYS A 77 5.47 -7.96 -0.74
CA LYS A 77 6.34 -8.69 0.18
C LYS A 77 5.55 -9.58 1.15
N LEU A 78 4.30 -9.23 1.40
CA LEU A 78 3.40 -10.04 2.21
C LEU A 78 2.68 -11.12 1.41
N GLY A 79 2.94 -11.20 0.12
CA GLY A 79 2.38 -12.23 -0.74
C GLY A 79 1.08 -11.85 -1.45
N PHE A 80 0.67 -10.58 -1.38
CA PHE A 80 -0.54 -10.14 -2.07
C PHE A 80 -0.23 -9.72 -3.50
N ALA A 81 -1.11 -10.07 -4.41
CA ALA A 81 -1.06 -9.58 -5.79
C ALA A 81 -1.90 -8.30 -5.86
N VAL A 82 -1.23 -7.19 -6.11
CA VAL A 82 -1.88 -5.89 -6.21
C VAL A 82 -1.71 -5.40 -7.64
N SER A 83 -2.80 -4.95 -8.25
CA SER A 83 -2.74 -4.45 -9.62
C SER A 83 -3.27 -3.02 -9.70
N ILE A 84 -2.77 -2.32 -10.72
CA ILE A 84 -3.17 -0.95 -11.00
C ILE A 84 -3.94 -0.95 -12.30
N HIS A 85 -5.08 -0.28 -12.30
CA HIS A 85 -5.87 -0.07 -13.48
C HIS A 85 -5.83 1.39 -13.88
N VAL A 86 -5.54 1.64 -15.16
CA VAL A 86 -5.58 2.98 -15.72
C VAL A 86 -6.71 3.00 -16.73
N GLU A 87 -7.77 3.71 -16.41
CA GLU A 87 -8.96 3.80 -17.27
C GLU A 87 -9.33 5.25 -17.52
N GLY A 88 -9.36 5.62 -18.81
CA GLY A 88 -9.84 6.93 -19.19
C GLY A 88 -9.19 8.09 -18.43
N HIS A 89 -9.87 8.54 -17.42
CA HIS A 89 -9.46 9.73 -16.67
C HIS A 89 -8.85 9.42 -15.30
N GLY A 90 -8.68 8.15 -14.95
CA GLY A 90 -8.26 7.83 -13.60
C GLY A 90 -7.37 6.62 -13.50
N VAL A 91 -6.83 6.47 -12.31
CA VAL A 91 -6.02 5.33 -11.93
C VAL A 91 -6.65 4.72 -10.70
N SER A 92 -6.84 3.41 -10.72
CA SER A 92 -7.31 2.69 -9.54
C SER A 92 -6.35 1.57 -9.19
N VAL A 93 -6.32 1.21 -7.92
CA VAL A 93 -5.51 0.12 -7.42
C VAL A 93 -6.44 -0.98 -6.94
N ASP A 94 -6.27 -2.17 -7.50
CA ASP A 94 -7.02 -3.32 -7.05
C ASP A 94 -6.33 -3.90 -5.83
N VAL A 95 -7.05 -3.90 -4.73
CA VAL A 95 -6.59 -4.48 -3.47
C VAL A 95 -7.31 -5.82 -3.30
N PRO A 96 -6.58 -6.91 -3.09
CA PRO A 96 -7.23 -8.21 -2.95
C PRO A 96 -8.15 -8.23 -1.73
N VAL A 97 -9.28 -8.93 -1.87
CA VAL A 97 -10.20 -9.13 -0.75
C VAL A 97 -9.51 -10.08 0.22
N GLN A 98 -9.43 -9.67 1.48
CA GLN A 98 -8.85 -10.53 2.49
C GLN A 98 -9.78 -11.71 2.76
N SER A 99 -9.23 -12.89 2.66
CA SER A 99 -9.93 -14.09 3.06
C SER A 99 -10.09 -14.10 4.59
N ALA A 100 -11.23 -14.54 5.06
CA ALA A 100 -11.49 -14.68 6.48
C ALA A 100 -10.80 -15.89 7.10
N ALA A 101 -10.00 -16.56 6.34
CA ALA A 101 -9.32 -17.77 6.80
C ALA A 101 -8.30 -17.49 7.90
#